data_793ec958006933733ba6cfd40e175e44
#
_entry.id   793ec958006933733ba6cfd40e175e44
#
_cell.length_a   1.000
_cell.length_b   1.000
_cell.length_c   1.000
_cell.angle_alpha   90.00
_cell.angle_beta   90.00
_cell.angle_gamma   90.00
#
_symmetry.space_group_name_H-M   'P 1'
#
loop_
_entity.id
_entity.type
_entity.pdbx_description
1 polymer ?
#
loop_
_entity_poly.entity_id
_entity_poly.type
_entity_poly.pdbx_seq_one_letter_code
_entity_poly.pdbx_strand_id
1 'polypeptide(L)'
;VKKWMGKEILFPENSSFITYDNRDSVDFLSMKSDYRIVTYVNSETCFSCNLRLPFWKGFVMEVDSVSLDKNIPVLFYFYPKNKSDLYALLERHKFIYPVCFDEEDSLNKLNHFPTDMAFQTFLLNSDNKVLAIGNPINPKVKELYLKIIQSEKIGRKDESKVTRTKADIGRTLVPLGKFDWRKEQKAVFVLKNTGDKPLVIQDVVTSCGCTSAEYFKKPVRPN
;
A
#
# COMPACT_ATOMS: atom_id res chain seq x y z
N VAL A 1 3.51 1.76 11.89
CA VAL A 1 2.42 1.99 10.92
C VAL A 1 1.95 3.44 10.98
N LYS A 2 1.41 3.97 12.10
CA LYS A 2 0.88 5.35 12.20
C LYS A 2 1.85 6.45 11.71
N LYS A 3 3.14 6.30 11.96
CA LYS A 3 4.19 7.25 11.54
C LYS A 3 4.30 7.38 10.01
N TRP A 4 3.86 6.37 9.28
CA TRP A 4 4.02 6.29 7.82
C TRP A 4 2.80 6.76 7.04
N MET A 5 1.61 6.71 7.64
CA MET A 5 0.37 7.11 6.97
C MET A 5 0.41 8.58 6.56
N GLY A 6 0.15 8.86 5.29
CA GLY A 6 0.22 10.19 4.70
C GLY A 6 1.64 10.76 4.52
N LYS A 7 2.70 10.03 4.96
CA LYS A 7 4.08 10.43 4.71
C LYS A 7 4.38 10.26 3.22
N GLU A 8 5.06 11.21 2.63
CA GLU A 8 5.57 11.10 1.26
C GLU A 8 6.79 10.17 1.21
N ILE A 9 6.83 9.30 0.21
CA ILE A 9 8.01 8.51 -0.13
C ILE A 9 8.83 9.27 -1.16
N LEU A 10 10.07 9.55 -0.81
CA LEU A 10 11.04 10.22 -1.65
C LEU A 10 11.77 9.18 -2.52
N PHE A 11 11.80 9.42 -3.82
CA PHE A 11 12.51 8.55 -4.77
C PHE A 11 13.86 9.14 -5.14
N PRO A 12 14.93 8.31 -5.28
CA PRO A 12 16.20 8.76 -5.82
C PRO A 12 16.04 9.25 -7.26
N GLU A 13 16.68 10.38 -7.62
CA GLU A 13 16.59 10.98 -8.96
C GLU A 13 17.09 10.03 -10.06
N ASN A 14 18.07 9.17 -9.75
CA ASN A 14 18.68 8.25 -10.70
C ASN A 14 18.09 6.82 -10.63
N SER A 15 16.84 6.67 -10.26
CA SER A 15 16.20 5.35 -10.23
C SER A 15 16.01 4.79 -11.63
N SER A 16 16.79 3.78 -11.99
CA SER A 16 16.69 3.07 -13.27
C SER A 16 16.00 1.73 -13.08
N PHE A 17 14.87 1.53 -13.75
CA PHE A 17 14.12 0.29 -13.72
C PHE A 17 14.38 -0.52 -14.98
N ILE A 18 14.68 -1.79 -14.80
CA ILE A 18 14.84 -2.75 -15.89
C ILE A 18 13.79 -3.83 -15.78
N THR A 19 13.37 -4.39 -16.91
CA THR A 19 12.56 -5.62 -16.99
C THR A 19 13.42 -6.75 -17.50
N TYR A 20 13.06 -7.99 -17.18
CA TYR A 20 13.82 -9.18 -17.57
C TYR A 20 13.92 -9.35 -19.10
N ASP A 21 12.84 -9.06 -19.83
CA ASP A 21 12.74 -9.24 -21.28
C ASP A 21 13.27 -8.05 -22.06
N ASN A 22 13.15 -6.86 -21.48
CA ASN A 22 13.58 -5.59 -22.06
C ASN A 22 14.63 -4.98 -21.13
N ARG A 23 15.88 -5.05 -21.50
CA ARG A 23 17.00 -4.44 -20.75
C ARG A 23 16.99 -2.91 -20.80
N ASP A 24 15.97 -2.33 -21.39
CA ASP A 24 15.81 -0.88 -21.49
C ASP A 24 15.35 -0.30 -20.16
N SER A 25 15.98 0.77 -19.74
CA SER A 25 15.55 1.52 -18.57
C SER A 25 14.25 2.24 -18.88
N VAL A 26 13.22 1.99 -18.06
CA VAL A 26 11.92 2.67 -18.18
C VAL A 26 11.76 3.62 -17.01
N ASP A 27 11.38 4.86 -17.29
CA ASP A 27 11.06 5.85 -16.27
C ASP A 27 9.63 5.63 -15.75
N PHE A 28 9.49 4.70 -14.82
CA PHE A 28 8.21 4.43 -14.16
C PHE A 28 7.79 5.53 -13.17
N LEU A 29 8.70 6.40 -12.77
CA LEU A 29 8.39 7.46 -11.81
C LEU A 29 7.66 8.62 -12.47
N SER A 30 7.93 8.88 -13.74
CA SER A 30 7.21 9.90 -14.53
C SER A 30 5.82 9.45 -14.98
N MET A 31 5.50 8.17 -14.90
CA MET A 31 4.18 7.66 -15.30
C MET A 31 3.10 8.22 -14.38
N LYS A 32 2.10 8.86 -14.98
CA LYS A 32 0.89 9.29 -14.28
C LYS A 32 0.08 8.07 -13.90
N SER A 33 -0.11 7.85 -12.61
CA SER A 33 -0.97 6.80 -12.06
C SER A 33 -1.61 7.31 -10.77
N ASP A 34 -2.85 6.94 -10.54
CA ASP A 34 -3.57 7.29 -9.31
C ASP A 34 -2.94 6.62 -8.08
N TYR A 35 -2.38 5.44 -8.32
CA TYR A 35 -1.69 4.65 -7.30
C TYR A 35 -0.36 4.12 -7.80
N ARG A 36 0.54 3.83 -6.88
CA ARG A 36 1.70 2.98 -7.12
C ARG A 36 2.01 2.13 -5.90
N ILE A 37 2.57 0.96 -6.15
CA ILE A 37 3.01 0.07 -5.08
C ILE A 37 4.54 0.05 -5.13
N VAL A 38 5.16 0.30 -3.99
CA VAL A 38 6.63 0.29 -3.85
C VAL A 38 7.00 -0.77 -2.83
N THR A 39 7.88 -1.69 -3.19
CA THR A 39 8.46 -2.64 -2.26
C THR A 39 9.98 -2.48 -2.24
N TYR A 40 10.52 -2.28 -1.03
CA TYR A 40 11.94 -2.24 -0.78
C TYR A 40 12.38 -3.58 -0.21
N VAL A 41 13.45 -4.13 -0.74
CA VAL A 41 13.99 -5.42 -0.33
C VAL A 41 15.48 -5.30 -0.07
N ASN A 42 15.86 -5.40 1.20
CA ASN A 42 17.25 -5.53 1.60
C ASN A 42 17.67 -7.01 1.55
N SER A 43 18.72 -7.30 0.81
CA SER A 43 19.21 -8.67 0.60
C SER A 43 20.24 -9.14 1.62
N GLU A 44 20.46 -8.44 2.72
CA GLU A 44 21.32 -8.92 3.81
C GLU A 44 20.81 -10.22 4.45
N THR A 45 19.50 -10.48 4.30
CA THR A 45 18.85 -11.72 4.72
C THR A 45 18.58 -12.63 3.52
N CYS A 46 18.31 -13.94 3.74
CA CYS A 46 18.11 -14.96 2.71
C CYS A 46 17.17 -14.49 1.59
N PHE A 47 17.75 -14.15 0.45
CA PHE A 47 17.11 -13.49 -0.68
C PHE A 47 16.02 -14.34 -1.33
N SER A 48 16.30 -15.62 -1.57
CA SER A 48 15.41 -16.52 -2.29
C SER A 48 14.16 -16.92 -1.48
N CYS A 49 14.29 -17.00 -0.14
CA CYS A 49 13.21 -17.44 0.73
C CYS A 49 12.14 -16.36 0.96
N ASN A 50 12.56 -15.09 0.95
CA ASN A 50 11.71 -13.96 1.35
C ASN A 50 11.00 -13.29 0.17
N LEU A 51 11.55 -13.41 -1.05
CA LEU A 51 11.05 -12.68 -2.21
C LEU A 51 9.73 -13.21 -2.75
N ARG A 52 9.45 -14.51 -2.62
CA ARG A 52 8.23 -15.17 -3.11
C ARG A 52 7.76 -14.66 -4.50
N LEU A 53 8.66 -14.59 -5.47
CA LEU A 53 8.39 -14.06 -6.81
C LEU A 53 7.11 -14.61 -7.48
N PRO A 54 6.76 -15.90 -7.35
CA PRO A 54 5.50 -16.42 -7.89
C PRO A 54 4.25 -15.75 -7.27
N PHE A 55 4.30 -15.40 -5.97
CA PHE A 55 3.22 -14.66 -5.33
C PHE A 55 3.05 -13.27 -5.94
N TRP A 56 4.16 -12.54 -6.15
CA TRP A 56 4.12 -11.20 -6.72
C TRP A 56 3.52 -11.18 -8.12
N LYS A 57 3.80 -12.20 -8.95
CA LYS A 57 3.15 -12.34 -10.26
C LYS A 57 1.62 -12.39 -10.14
N GLY A 58 1.11 -13.24 -9.26
CA GLY A 58 -0.33 -13.35 -9.03
C GLY A 58 -0.93 -12.05 -8.47
N PHE A 59 -0.24 -11.41 -7.53
CA PHE A 59 -0.71 -10.16 -6.92
C PHE A 59 -0.78 -9.01 -7.94
N VAL A 60 0.23 -8.85 -8.79
CA VAL A 60 0.20 -7.80 -9.84
C VAL A 60 -0.95 -8.04 -10.80
N MET A 61 -1.19 -9.29 -11.22
CA MET A 61 -2.36 -9.62 -12.06
C MET A 61 -3.69 -9.29 -11.36
N GLU A 62 -3.80 -9.53 -10.05
CA GLU A 62 -5.00 -9.14 -9.28
C GLU A 62 -5.16 -7.61 -9.23
N VAL A 63 -4.07 -6.86 -9.01
CA VAL A 63 -4.08 -5.39 -9.02
C VAL A 63 -4.55 -4.86 -10.39
N ASP A 64 -4.02 -5.40 -11.48
CA ASP A 64 -4.41 -5.01 -12.85
C ASP A 64 -5.88 -5.32 -13.13
N SER A 65 -6.40 -6.42 -12.58
CA SER A 65 -7.80 -6.82 -12.77
C SER A 65 -8.80 -5.90 -12.07
N VAL A 66 -8.39 -5.28 -10.96
CA VAL A 66 -9.25 -4.41 -10.15
C VAL A 66 -9.06 -2.92 -10.44
N SER A 67 -7.95 -2.52 -11.06
CA SER A 67 -7.70 -1.13 -11.41
C SER A 67 -8.54 -0.71 -12.64
N LEU A 68 -8.97 0.56 -12.68
CA LEU A 68 -9.71 1.10 -13.83
C LEU A 68 -8.79 1.29 -15.04
N ASP A 69 -7.58 1.76 -14.80
CA ASP A 69 -6.65 2.20 -15.84
C ASP A 69 -5.59 1.15 -16.18
N LYS A 70 -5.65 -0.04 -15.55
CA LYS A 70 -4.72 -1.18 -15.75
C LYS A 70 -3.22 -0.81 -15.71
N ASN A 71 -2.87 0.27 -15.02
CA ASN A 71 -1.52 0.86 -15.04
C ASN A 71 -1.05 1.27 -13.65
N ILE A 72 -1.30 0.44 -12.62
CA ILE A 72 -0.71 0.68 -11.30
C ILE A 72 0.70 0.09 -11.28
N PRO A 73 1.75 0.91 -11.33
CA PRO A 73 3.11 0.39 -11.31
C PRO A 73 3.41 -0.26 -9.97
N VAL A 74 3.95 -1.47 -10.02
CA VAL A 74 4.50 -2.17 -8.85
C VAL A 74 6.02 -2.13 -9.00
N LEU A 75 6.65 -1.31 -8.18
CA LEU A 75 8.07 -0.97 -8.27
C LEU A 75 8.87 -1.74 -7.21
N PHE A 76 9.82 -2.52 -7.66
CA PHE A 76 10.70 -3.30 -6.80
C PHE A 76 12.05 -2.61 -6.70
N TYR A 77 12.41 -2.15 -5.50
CA TYR A 77 13.73 -1.66 -5.18
C TYR A 77 14.49 -2.72 -4.43
N PHE A 78 15.58 -3.17 -5.02
CA PHE A 78 16.46 -4.16 -4.42
C PHE A 78 17.77 -3.52 -4.02
N TYR A 79 18.11 -3.61 -2.74
CA TYR A 79 19.47 -3.37 -2.26
C TYR A 79 20.21 -4.71 -2.20
N PRO A 80 20.91 -5.13 -3.28
CA PRO A 80 21.48 -6.47 -3.38
C PRO A 80 22.87 -6.53 -2.74
N LYS A 81 23.12 -7.58 -1.97
CA LYS A 81 24.47 -7.94 -1.55
C LYS A 81 25.32 -8.41 -2.75
N ASN A 82 24.69 -9.11 -3.68
CA ASN A 82 25.26 -9.57 -4.94
C ASN A 82 24.23 -9.41 -6.06
N LYS A 83 24.52 -8.50 -6.98
CA LYS A 83 23.64 -8.17 -8.11
C LYS A 83 23.47 -9.35 -9.08
N SER A 84 24.54 -10.12 -9.30
CA SER A 84 24.53 -11.25 -10.24
C SER A 84 23.61 -12.37 -9.75
N ASP A 85 23.63 -12.68 -8.45
CA ASP A 85 22.77 -13.70 -7.86
C ASP A 85 21.31 -13.30 -7.93
N LEU A 86 21.01 -12.01 -7.69
CA LEU A 86 19.68 -11.47 -7.84
C LEU A 86 19.20 -11.57 -9.29
N TYR A 87 20.05 -11.16 -10.23
CA TYR A 87 19.74 -11.22 -11.65
C TYR A 87 19.41 -12.66 -12.09
N ALA A 88 20.25 -13.62 -11.71
CA ALA A 88 20.03 -15.03 -11.99
C ALA A 88 18.71 -15.57 -11.37
N LEU A 89 18.33 -15.07 -10.19
CA LEU A 89 17.08 -15.42 -9.55
C LEU A 89 15.86 -14.89 -10.32
N LEU A 90 15.90 -13.61 -10.71
CA LEU A 90 14.83 -12.96 -11.50
C LEU A 90 14.65 -13.67 -12.85
N GLU A 91 15.76 -14.02 -13.51
CA GLU A 91 15.80 -14.75 -14.76
C GLU A 91 15.18 -16.15 -14.62
N ARG A 92 15.62 -16.92 -13.62
CA ARG A 92 15.08 -18.26 -13.33
C ARG A 92 13.58 -18.26 -13.14
N HIS A 93 13.04 -17.22 -12.48
CA HIS A 93 11.61 -17.09 -12.24
C HIS A 93 10.87 -16.35 -13.36
N LYS A 94 11.56 -15.93 -14.43
CA LYS A 94 11.00 -15.12 -15.53
C LYS A 94 10.19 -13.95 -14.95
N PHE A 95 10.83 -13.15 -14.10
CA PHE A 95 10.18 -12.06 -13.40
C PHE A 95 10.21 -10.81 -14.27
N ILE A 96 9.12 -10.55 -14.99
CA ILE A 96 9.01 -9.52 -16.03
C ILE A 96 8.69 -8.11 -15.48
N TYR A 97 8.45 -7.99 -14.17
CA TYR A 97 8.07 -6.70 -13.59
C TYR A 97 9.28 -5.78 -13.36
N PRO A 98 9.04 -4.45 -13.31
CA PRO A 98 10.11 -3.48 -13.18
C PRO A 98 10.90 -3.64 -11.88
N VAL A 99 12.22 -3.71 -11.98
CA VAL A 99 13.13 -3.78 -10.84
C VAL A 99 14.19 -2.69 -10.91
N CYS A 100 14.46 -2.05 -9.80
CA CYS A 100 15.58 -1.13 -9.62
C CYS A 100 16.63 -1.78 -8.71
N PHE A 101 17.88 -1.85 -9.18
CA PHE A 101 19.00 -2.28 -8.37
C PHE A 101 19.61 -1.05 -7.69
N ASP A 102 19.19 -0.81 -6.46
CA ASP A 102 19.63 0.31 -5.63
C ASP A 102 20.90 -0.10 -4.83
N GLU A 103 22.03 -0.16 -5.52
CA GLU A 103 23.29 -0.66 -4.97
C GLU A 103 23.83 0.21 -3.84
N GLU A 104 23.39 1.45 -3.73
CA GLU A 104 23.81 2.39 -2.69
C GLU A 104 22.79 2.53 -1.54
N ASP A 105 21.71 1.76 -1.55
CA ASP A 105 20.61 1.88 -0.57
C ASP A 105 20.00 3.30 -0.52
N SER A 106 19.95 3.95 -1.66
CA SER A 106 19.55 5.36 -1.76
C SER A 106 18.10 5.57 -1.35
N LEU A 107 17.20 4.68 -1.76
CA LEU A 107 15.79 4.78 -1.39
C LEU A 107 15.59 4.68 0.13
N ASN A 108 16.26 3.75 0.79
CA ASN A 108 16.15 3.60 2.23
C ASN A 108 16.84 4.74 2.98
N LYS A 109 18.00 5.22 2.50
CA LYS A 109 18.69 6.39 3.07
C LYS A 109 17.81 7.65 3.05
N LEU A 110 17.04 7.86 2.00
CA LEU A 110 16.10 8.98 1.90
C LEU A 110 14.91 8.85 2.86
N ASN A 111 14.39 7.64 3.05
CA ASN A 111 13.12 7.43 3.73
C ASN A 111 13.23 6.89 5.16
N HIS A 112 14.33 6.19 5.49
CA HIS A 112 14.54 5.49 6.76
C HIS A 112 13.44 4.46 7.05
N PHE A 113 13.30 3.47 6.16
CA PHE A 113 12.27 2.43 6.25
C PHE A 113 12.34 1.62 7.56
N PRO A 114 11.23 0.99 7.96
CA PRO A 114 11.25 0.06 9.07
C PRO A 114 12.22 -1.09 8.81
N THR A 115 12.90 -1.55 9.85
CA THR A 115 13.79 -2.72 9.76
C THR A 115 13.02 -4.02 9.54
N ASP A 116 11.76 -4.09 10.00
CA ASP A 116 10.89 -5.23 9.77
C ASP A 116 10.39 -5.26 8.31
N MET A 117 10.78 -6.29 7.58
CA MET A 117 10.44 -6.51 6.17
C MET A 117 8.92 -6.59 5.93
N ALA A 118 8.13 -6.95 6.94
CA ALA A 118 6.68 -6.94 6.84
C ALA A 118 6.11 -5.54 6.55
N PHE A 119 6.88 -4.48 6.81
CA PHE A 119 6.49 -3.08 6.65
C PHE A 119 7.36 -2.32 5.63
N GLN A 120 7.96 -3.02 4.69
CA GLN A 120 8.78 -2.43 3.62
C GLN A 120 8.06 -2.41 2.25
N THR A 121 6.76 -2.58 2.25
CA THR A 121 5.90 -2.41 1.08
C THR A 121 4.83 -1.37 1.36
N PHE A 122 4.61 -0.48 0.40
CA PHE A 122 3.77 0.70 0.54
C PHE A 122 2.83 0.81 -0.66
N LEU A 123 1.55 1.06 -0.40
CA LEU A 123 0.61 1.57 -1.40
C LEU A 123 0.60 3.09 -1.29
N LEU A 124 0.88 3.78 -2.39
CA LEU A 124 0.98 5.23 -2.48
C LEU A 124 -0.13 5.79 -3.38
N ASN A 125 -0.51 7.04 -3.13
CA ASN A 125 -1.33 7.82 -4.07
C ASN A 125 -0.48 8.50 -5.15
N SER A 126 -1.13 9.29 -6.01
CA SER A 126 -0.48 10.08 -7.07
C SER A 126 0.62 11.05 -6.57
N ASP A 127 0.51 11.52 -5.33
CA ASP A 127 1.49 12.42 -4.69
C ASP A 127 2.59 11.66 -3.93
N ASN A 128 2.74 10.36 -4.15
CA ASN A 128 3.66 9.47 -3.44
C ASN A 128 3.42 9.37 -1.91
N LYS A 129 2.23 9.75 -1.42
CA LYS A 129 1.88 9.64 0.00
C LYS A 129 1.35 8.25 0.33
N VAL A 130 1.79 7.72 1.45
CA VAL A 130 1.44 6.38 1.93
C VAL A 130 -0.04 6.30 2.28
N LEU A 131 -0.78 5.44 1.59
CA LEU A 131 -2.17 5.08 1.86
C LEU A 131 -2.30 3.80 2.69
N ALA A 132 -1.38 2.86 2.50
CA ALA A 132 -1.30 1.66 3.30
C ALA A 132 0.14 1.13 3.32
N ILE A 133 0.48 0.41 4.38
CA ILE A 133 1.80 -0.19 4.59
C ILE A 133 1.65 -1.66 4.98
N GLY A 134 2.51 -2.49 4.44
CA GLY A 134 2.63 -3.91 4.77
C GLY A 134 2.81 -4.77 3.53
N ASN A 135 3.40 -5.94 3.71
CA ASN A 135 3.65 -6.86 2.62
C ASN A 135 2.36 -7.61 2.23
N PRO A 136 1.89 -7.53 0.96
CA PRO A 136 0.66 -8.18 0.49
C PRO A 136 0.74 -9.71 0.43
N ILE A 137 1.89 -10.32 0.74
CA ILE A 137 1.98 -11.75 1.04
C ILE A 137 1.04 -12.12 2.21
N ASN A 138 0.82 -11.19 3.14
CA ASN A 138 -0.24 -11.33 4.13
C ASN A 138 -1.61 -11.10 3.46
N PRO A 139 -2.54 -12.08 3.51
CA PRO A 139 -3.83 -11.97 2.83
C PRO A 139 -4.66 -10.74 3.25
N LYS A 140 -4.60 -10.35 4.52
CA LYS A 140 -5.32 -9.16 5.03
C LYS A 140 -4.75 -7.87 4.45
N VAL A 141 -3.43 -7.78 4.28
CA VAL A 141 -2.77 -6.62 3.66
C VAL A 141 -3.09 -6.58 2.17
N LYS A 142 -3.08 -7.73 1.49
CA LYS A 142 -3.51 -7.83 0.09
C LYS A 142 -4.94 -7.32 -0.09
N GLU A 143 -5.87 -7.82 0.71
CA GLU A 143 -7.27 -7.39 0.68
C GLU A 143 -7.42 -5.88 0.90
N LEU A 144 -6.64 -5.31 1.85
CA LEU A 144 -6.61 -3.88 2.10
C LEU A 144 -6.19 -3.07 0.86
N TYR A 145 -5.10 -3.48 0.19
CA TYR A 145 -4.61 -2.80 -1.02
C TYR A 145 -5.67 -2.84 -2.12
N LEU A 146 -6.23 -4.01 -2.39
CA LEU A 146 -7.25 -4.18 -3.42
C LEU A 146 -8.51 -3.37 -3.11
N LYS A 147 -8.93 -3.30 -1.85
CA LYS A 147 -10.07 -2.47 -1.42
C LYS A 147 -9.82 -0.98 -1.64
N ILE A 148 -8.64 -0.47 -1.29
CA ILE A 148 -8.30 0.94 -1.52
C ILE A 148 -8.36 1.27 -3.01
N ILE A 149 -7.73 0.43 -3.84
CA ILE A 149 -7.71 0.60 -5.29
C ILE A 149 -9.13 0.54 -5.89
N GLN A 150 -9.99 -0.36 -5.38
CA GLN A 150 -11.37 -0.50 -5.84
C GLN A 150 -12.28 0.63 -5.36
N SER A 151 -12.03 1.21 -4.19
CA SER A 151 -12.92 2.21 -3.58
C SER A 151 -13.06 3.46 -4.44
N GLU A 152 -12.04 3.88 -5.14
CA GLU A 152 -12.14 4.98 -6.13
C GLU A 152 -12.98 4.61 -7.35
N LYS A 153 -13.01 3.32 -7.72
CA LYS A 153 -13.88 2.83 -8.79
C LYS A 153 -15.36 3.10 -8.48
N ILE A 154 -15.74 2.94 -7.24
CA ILE A 154 -17.11 3.20 -6.75
C ILE A 154 -17.35 4.72 -6.67
N GLY A 155 -16.38 5.50 -6.16
CA GLY A 155 -16.46 6.97 -6.05
C GLY A 155 -16.60 7.67 -7.39
N ARG A 156 -15.80 7.31 -8.40
CA ARG A 156 -15.85 7.95 -9.74
C ARG A 156 -17.12 7.64 -10.53
N LYS A 157 -17.78 6.50 -10.28
CA LYS A 157 -19.03 6.16 -10.98
C LYS A 157 -20.28 6.84 -10.41
N ASP A 158 -20.24 7.31 -9.16
CA ASP A 158 -21.44 7.76 -8.45
C ASP A 158 -21.34 9.14 -7.78
N GLU A 159 -20.26 9.89 -7.96
CA GLU A 159 -20.11 11.23 -7.31
C GLU A 159 -21.24 12.21 -7.66
N SER A 160 -21.89 12.06 -8.80
CA SER A 160 -23.02 12.90 -9.21
C SER A 160 -24.36 12.55 -8.54
N LYS A 161 -24.45 11.39 -7.87
CA LYS A 161 -25.71 10.90 -7.25
C LYS A 161 -25.63 10.68 -5.75
N VAL A 162 -24.43 10.74 -5.13
CA VAL A 162 -24.31 10.50 -3.68
C VAL A 162 -24.67 11.75 -2.89
N THR A 163 -25.77 11.67 -2.20
CA THR A 163 -26.20 12.69 -1.23
C THR A 163 -25.30 12.64 0.00
N ARG A 164 -24.38 13.59 0.12
CA ARG A 164 -23.47 13.69 1.27
C ARG A 164 -24.13 14.41 2.44
N THR A 165 -23.72 14.05 3.66
CA THR A 165 -24.07 14.73 4.90
C THR A 165 -22.81 15.09 5.68
N LYS A 166 -22.95 15.84 6.76
CA LYS A 166 -21.81 16.19 7.64
C LYS A 166 -21.76 15.23 8.81
N ALA A 167 -20.55 14.78 9.16
CA ALA A 167 -20.31 13.98 10.35
C ALA A 167 -19.22 14.66 11.21
N ASP A 168 -19.41 14.65 12.50
CA ASP A 168 -18.41 15.02 13.47
C ASP A 168 -17.85 13.76 14.14
N ILE A 169 -16.51 13.68 14.19
CA ILE A 169 -15.77 12.64 14.89
C ILE A 169 -15.15 13.32 16.11
N GLY A 170 -15.84 13.35 17.22
CA GLY A 170 -15.44 14.08 18.41
C GLY A 170 -14.03 13.72 18.93
N ARG A 171 -13.53 12.52 18.64
CA ARG A 171 -12.19 12.05 19.02
C ARG A 171 -11.56 11.28 17.87
N THR A 172 -10.50 11.81 17.30
CA THR A 172 -9.73 11.19 16.19
C THR A 172 -8.56 10.31 16.66
N LEU A 173 -8.21 10.39 17.93
CA LEU A 173 -7.11 9.64 18.54
C LEU A 173 -7.58 8.99 19.86
N VAL A 174 -7.39 7.67 19.95
CA VAL A 174 -7.61 6.90 21.17
C VAL A 174 -6.28 6.29 21.60
N PRO A 175 -5.61 6.78 22.66
CA PRO A 175 -4.37 6.18 23.14
C PRO A 175 -4.68 4.83 23.80
N LEU A 176 -4.07 3.76 23.32
CA LEU A 176 -4.22 2.41 23.89
C LEU A 176 -3.21 2.13 25.02
N GLY A 177 -2.26 3.05 25.28
CA GLY A 177 -1.23 2.87 26.29
C GLY A 177 -0.23 1.76 25.96
N LYS A 178 0.39 1.19 26.99
CA LYS A 178 1.24 -0.02 26.87
C LYS A 178 0.36 -1.24 27.01
N PHE A 179 0.42 -2.14 26.04
CA PHE A 179 -0.36 -3.38 26.07
C PHE A 179 0.47 -4.57 25.56
N ASP A 180 0.04 -5.77 25.93
CA ASP A 180 0.59 -7.01 25.40
C ASP A 180 0.09 -7.20 23.96
N TRP A 181 1.01 -7.30 23.01
CA TRP A 181 0.70 -7.47 21.58
C TRP A 181 -0.09 -8.75 21.25
N ARG A 182 -0.10 -9.73 22.19
CA ARG A 182 -0.86 -10.99 22.06
C ARG A 182 -2.33 -10.83 22.43
N LYS A 183 -2.70 -9.71 23.06
CA LYS A 183 -4.07 -9.46 23.51
C LYS A 183 -4.75 -8.48 22.57
N GLU A 184 -5.98 -8.82 22.19
CA GLU A 184 -6.82 -7.91 21.42
C GLU A 184 -7.08 -6.63 22.23
N GLN A 185 -6.90 -5.49 21.56
CA GLN A 185 -7.23 -4.18 22.11
C GLN A 185 -8.39 -3.58 21.32
N LYS A 186 -9.33 -2.93 22.03
CA LYS A 186 -10.48 -2.28 21.41
C LYS A 186 -10.43 -0.78 21.63
N ALA A 187 -10.66 -0.03 20.55
CA ALA A 187 -10.86 1.41 20.59
C ALA A 187 -12.23 1.74 20.00
N VAL A 188 -12.97 2.64 20.64
CA VAL A 188 -14.29 3.07 20.19
C VAL A 188 -14.21 4.51 19.73
N PHE A 189 -14.70 4.76 18.51
CA PHE A 189 -14.87 6.09 17.94
C PHE A 189 -16.38 6.39 17.83
N VAL A 190 -16.77 7.57 18.28
CA VAL A 190 -18.17 8.03 18.20
C VAL A 190 -18.28 9.01 17.06
N LEU A 191 -19.18 8.71 16.12
CA LEU A 191 -19.55 9.60 15.04
C LEU A 191 -20.91 10.20 15.30
N LYS A 192 -21.03 11.51 15.16
CA LYS A 192 -22.28 12.26 15.25
C LYS A 192 -22.66 12.77 13.86
N ASN A 193 -23.89 12.52 13.42
CA ASN A 193 -24.42 13.13 12.20
C ASN A 193 -24.81 14.59 12.50
N THR A 194 -23.99 15.52 12.06
CA THR A 194 -24.23 16.98 12.22
C THR A 194 -24.79 17.64 10.95
N GLY A 195 -25.08 16.85 9.94
CA GLY A 195 -25.71 17.33 8.71
C GLY A 195 -27.24 17.24 8.74
N ASP A 196 -27.85 17.49 7.60
CA ASP A 196 -29.30 17.54 7.37
C ASP A 196 -29.88 16.27 6.78
N LYS A 197 -29.04 15.30 6.43
CA LYS A 197 -29.44 14.04 5.77
C LYS A 197 -28.93 12.83 6.55
N PRO A 198 -29.57 11.64 6.37
CA PRO A 198 -29.11 10.43 7.04
C PRO A 198 -27.64 10.13 6.72
N LEU A 199 -26.85 9.81 7.74
CA LEU A 199 -25.46 9.38 7.62
C LEU A 199 -25.38 7.87 7.49
N VAL A 200 -24.77 7.40 6.43
CA VAL A 200 -24.47 5.97 6.23
C VAL A 200 -22.95 5.82 6.09
N ILE A 201 -22.36 4.98 6.94
CA ILE A 201 -20.97 4.58 6.78
C ILE A 201 -20.97 3.46 5.73
N GLN A 202 -20.39 3.74 4.57
CA GLN A 202 -20.32 2.77 3.47
C GLN A 202 -19.25 1.71 3.73
N ASP A 203 -18.09 2.14 4.18
CA ASP A 203 -16.98 1.26 4.51
C ASP A 203 -16.03 1.89 5.55
N VAL A 204 -15.22 1.05 6.20
CA VAL A 204 -14.14 1.45 7.09
C VAL A 204 -12.90 0.68 6.70
N VAL A 205 -11.90 1.39 6.24
CA VAL A 205 -10.61 0.83 5.84
C VAL A 205 -9.57 1.05 6.92
N THR A 206 -8.84 0.01 7.27
CA THR A 206 -7.76 0.07 8.25
C THR A 206 -6.40 0.13 7.55
N SER A 207 -5.45 0.87 8.10
CA SER A 207 -4.12 1.06 7.51
C SER A 207 -3.16 -0.11 7.66
N CYS A 208 -3.57 -1.19 8.36
CA CYS A 208 -2.78 -2.42 8.48
C CYS A 208 -3.70 -3.63 8.59
N GLY A 209 -3.21 -4.80 8.17
CA GLY A 209 -3.93 -6.07 8.30
C GLY A 209 -4.07 -6.60 9.73
N CYS A 210 -3.50 -5.91 10.72
CA CYS A 210 -3.60 -6.26 12.14
C CYS A 210 -4.79 -5.62 12.86
N THR A 211 -5.54 -4.76 12.17
CA THR A 211 -6.68 -4.03 12.72
C THR A 211 -7.94 -4.42 11.95
N SER A 212 -9.04 -4.61 12.67
CA SER A 212 -10.38 -4.76 12.09
C SER A 212 -11.28 -3.68 12.65
N ALA A 213 -12.30 -3.30 11.90
CA ALA A 213 -13.29 -2.31 12.33
C ALA A 213 -14.70 -2.89 12.23
N GLU A 214 -15.44 -2.75 13.32
CA GLU A 214 -16.89 -3.00 13.33
C GLU A 214 -17.61 -1.65 13.40
N TYR A 215 -18.62 -1.46 12.60
CA TYR A 215 -19.36 -0.21 12.55
C TYR A 215 -20.84 -0.42 12.27
N PHE A 216 -21.63 0.59 12.62
CA PHE A 216 -23.06 0.56 12.48
C PHE A 216 -23.45 0.78 11.00
N LYS A 217 -24.13 -0.20 10.39
CA LYS A 217 -24.48 -0.20 8.97
C LYS A 217 -25.81 0.47 8.65
N LYS A 218 -26.63 0.77 9.67
CA LYS A 218 -27.92 1.42 9.45
C LYS A 218 -27.77 2.94 9.37
N PRO A 219 -28.65 3.64 8.62
CA PRO A 219 -28.60 5.11 8.54
C PRO A 219 -28.78 5.76 9.92
N VAL A 220 -27.89 6.69 10.24
CA VAL A 220 -27.98 7.52 11.45
C VAL A 220 -28.67 8.83 11.08
N ARG A 221 -29.80 9.12 11.73
CA ARG A 221 -30.56 10.36 11.49
C ARG A 221 -29.76 11.59 11.91
N PRO A 222 -30.02 12.77 11.32
CA PRO A 222 -29.53 14.04 11.82
C PRO A 222 -29.90 14.22 13.30
N ASN A 223 -28.98 14.86 14.05
CA ASN A 223 -29.15 15.09 15.48
C ASN A 223 -29.22 16.59 15.74
#